data_d96fd6e31e8d91863ac7232abc1963c3
#
_entry.id   d96fd6e31e8d91863ac7232abc1963c3
#
_cell.length_a   1.000
_cell.length_b   1.000
_cell.length_c   1.000
_cell.angle_alpha   90.00
_cell.angle_beta   90.00
_cell.angle_gamma   90.00
#
_symmetry.space_group_name_H-M   'P 1'
#
loop_
_entity.id
_entity.type
_entity.pdbx_description
1 polymer ?
#
loop_
_entity_poly.entity_id
_entity_poly.type
_entity_poly.pdbx_seq_one_letter_code
_entity_poly.pdbx_strand_id
1 'polypeptide(L)'
;MPAGILARYLRYVDLMTVHGPNLGMPHSRALGDGLLELRLKAKEGIGRVLYCTPAGQRIVMLHQFIKKSQKIPPRELRLARQRMQEVQDADARRTQGASST
;
A
#
# COMPACT_ATOMS: atom_id res chain seq x y z
N MET A 1 -0.17 -12.96 -8.42
CA MET A 1 0.37 -11.79 -9.15
C MET A 1 1.28 -12.31 -10.27
N PRO A 2 1.15 -11.82 -11.49
CA PRO A 2 2.03 -12.25 -12.57
C PRO A 2 3.50 -12.00 -12.25
N ALA A 3 4.38 -12.84 -12.81
CA ALA A 3 5.80 -12.82 -12.45
C ALA A 3 6.48 -11.48 -12.69
N GLY A 4 6.19 -10.81 -13.81
CA GLY A 4 6.79 -9.51 -14.10
C GLY A 4 6.34 -8.42 -13.14
N ILE A 5 5.07 -8.44 -12.74
CA ILE A 5 4.53 -7.51 -11.78
C ILE A 5 5.10 -7.79 -10.39
N LEU A 6 5.23 -9.06 -10.03
CA LEU A 6 5.82 -9.46 -8.75
C LEU A 6 7.28 -9.00 -8.65
N ALA A 7 8.06 -9.15 -9.72
CA ALA A 7 9.45 -8.70 -9.73
C ALA A 7 9.54 -7.19 -9.49
N ARG A 8 8.65 -6.42 -10.12
CA ARG A 8 8.59 -4.97 -9.90
C ARG A 8 8.19 -4.62 -8.49
N TYR A 9 7.23 -5.35 -7.94
CA TYR A 9 6.79 -5.16 -6.57
C TYR A 9 7.95 -5.34 -5.59
N LEU A 10 8.71 -6.41 -5.73
CA LEU A 10 9.85 -6.68 -4.84
C LEU A 10 10.91 -5.59 -4.96
N ARG A 11 11.17 -5.12 -6.18
CA ARG A 11 12.13 -4.04 -6.41
C ARG A 11 11.67 -2.74 -5.72
N TYR A 12 10.39 -2.40 -5.82
CA TYR A 12 9.87 -1.18 -5.22
C TYR A 12 9.84 -1.27 -3.69
N VAL A 13 9.59 -2.46 -3.14
CA VAL A 13 9.69 -2.65 -1.70
C VAL A 13 11.12 -2.37 -1.22
N ASP A 14 12.12 -2.84 -1.96
CA ASP A 14 13.52 -2.54 -1.64
C ASP A 14 13.80 -1.03 -1.70
N LEU A 15 13.28 -0.35 -2.71
CA LEU A 15 13.44 1.10 -2.84
C LEU A 15 12.78 1.84 -1.67
N MET A 16 11.64 1.38 -1.21
CA MET A 16 10.97 1.96 -0.06
C MET A 16 11.79 1.81 1.21
N THR A 17 12.51 0.72 1.34
CA THR A 17 13.38 0.48 2.49
C THR A 17 14.49 1.52 2.55
N VAL A 18 15.01 1.95 1.39
CA VAL A 18 16.12 2.90 1.30
C VAL A 18 15.60 4.35 1.31
N HIS A 19 14.55 4.65 0.55
CA HIS A 19 14.12 6.02 0.29
C HIS A 19 12.83 6.42 1.03
N GLY A 20 12.24 5.51 1.79
CA GLY A 20 10.99 5.76 2.47
C GLY A 20 9.79 5.21 1.72
N PRO A 21 8.61 5.16 2.38
CA PRO A 21 7.45 4.46 1.84
C PRO A 21 6.77 5.17 0.68
N ASN A 22 6.94 6.49 0.53
CA ASN A 22 6.33 7.22 -0.58
C ASN A 22 7.42 7.56 -1.59
N LEU A 23 7.48 6.77 -2.68
CA LEU A 23 8.48 6.95 -3.72
C LEU A 23 8.18 8.12 -4.66
N GLY A 24 6.96 8.72 -4.54
CA GLY A 24 6.55 9.81 -5.40
C GLY A 24 6.14 9.34 -6.78
N MET A 25 5.50 10.24 -7.54
CA MET A 25 5.07 9.94 -8.91
C MET A 25 6.29 9.67 -9.78
N PRO A 26 6.17 8.76 -10.76
CA PRO A 26 5.00 7.98 -11.17
C PRO A 26 4.82 6.67 -10.41
N HIS A 27 5.70 6.32 -9.50
CA HIS A 27 5.69 5.01 -8.84
C HIS A 27 4.68 4.93 -7.72
N SER A 28 4.60 5.97 -6.90
CA SER A 28 3.79 5.98 -5.71
C SER A 28 2.97 7.26 -5.66
N ARG A 29 1.73 7.17 -5.17
CA ARG A 29 0.82 8.32 -5.10
C ARG A 29 -0.02 8.25 -3.83
N ALA A 30 -0.14 9.38 -3.14
CA ALA A 30 -1.01 9.49 -1.97
C ALA A 30 -2.47 9.62 -2.40
N LEU A 31 -3.35 8.84 -1.77
CA LEU A 31 -4.79 8.86 -2.04
C LEU A 31 -5.58 9.56 -0.95
N GLY A 32 -4.91 10.05 0.10
CA GLY A 32 -5.56 10.73 1.21
C GLY A 32 -5.70 9.83 2.43
N ASP A 33 -5.77 10.45 3.60
CA ASP A 33 -5.97 9.78 4.90
C ASP A 33 -4.92 8.72 5.23
N GLY A 34 -3.72 8.86 4.66
CA GLY A 34 -2.64 7.91 4.89
C GLY A 34 -2.61 6.72 3.96
N LEU A 35 -3.52 6.65 3.00
CA LEU A 35 -3.56 5.58 2.00
C LEU A 35 -2.69 5.95 0.80
N LEU A 36 -1.88 5.00 0.36
CA LEU A 36 -0.95 5.18 -0.76
C LEU A 36 -1.18 4.11 -1.83
N GLU A 37 -0.89 4.45 -3.08
CA GLU A 37 -0.99 3.54 -4.21
C GLU A 37 0.40 3.34 -4.82
N LEU A 38 0.78 2.07 -5.03
CA LEU A 38 2.00 1.70 -5.74
C LEU A 38 1.62 1.16 -7.12
N ARG A 39 2.24 1.68 -8.17
CA ARG A 39 1.97 1.29 -9.56
C ARG A 39 3.10 0.39 -10.06
N LEU A 40 2.72 -0.78 -10.58
CA LEU A 40 3.66 -1.80 -11.02
C LEU A 40 3.46 -2.07 -12.50
N LYS A 41 4.16 -1.32 -13.35
CA LYS A 41 4.10 -1.51 -14.81
C LYS A 41 4.94 -2.68 -15.25
N ALA A 42 4.34 -3.60 -16.00
CA ALA A 42 5.03 -4.76 -16.57
C ALA A 42 4.37 -5.15 -17.88
N LYS A 43 4.94 -6.13 -18.58
CA LYS A 43 4.37 -6.62 -19.85
C LYS A 43 2.95 -7.15 -19.67
N GLU A 44 2.69 -7.75 -18.52
CA GLU A 44 1.39 -8.37 -18.22
C GLU A 44 0.28 -7.37 -17.94
N GLY A 45 0.63 -6.09 -17.74
CA GLY A 45 -0.33 -5.05 -17.42
C GLY A 45 0.17 -4.15 -16.32
N ILE A 46 -0.76 -3.45 -15.67
CA ILE A 46 -0.42 -2.55 -14.57
C ILE A 46 -1.03 -3.09 -13.28
N GLY A 47 -0.17 -3.55 -12.38
CA GLY A 47 -0.59 -3.94 -11.05
C GLY A 47 -0.70 -2.72 -10.15
N ARG A 48 -1.60 -2.77 -9.18
CA ARG A 48 -1.78 -1.74 -8.16
C ARG A 48 -1.71 -2.38 -6.79
N VAL A 49 -0.94 -1.77 -5.91
CA VAL A 49 -0.90 -2.18 -4.51
C VAL A 49 -1.29 -0.97 -3.67
N LEU A 50 -2.30 -1.14 -2.83
CA LEU A 50 -2.74 -0.10 -1.91
C LEU A 50 -2.14 -0.42 -0.54
N TYR A 51 -1.47 0.58 0.06
CA TYR A 51 -0.74 0.37 1.29
C TYR A 51 -0.84 1.60 2.20
N CYS A 52 -0.45 1.43 3.46
CA CYS A 52 -0.40 2.53 4.40
C CYS A 52 0.84 2.40 5.29
N THR A 53 1.12 3.46 6.05
CA THR A 53 2.27 3.51 6.96
C THR A 53 1.79 3.97 8.33
N PRO A 54 1.11 3.08 9.08
CA PRO A 54 0.45 3.49 10.34
C PRO A 54 1.43 3.88 11.43
N ALA A 55 2.65 3.36 11.40
CA ALA A 55 3.66 3.65 12.43
C ALA A 55 4.94 4.17 11.79
N GLY A 56 4.84 5.30 11.09
CA GLY A 56 6.00 5.97 10.50
C GLY A 56 6.61 5.17 9.36
N GLN A 57 7.61 4.36 9.64
CA GLN A 57 8.33 3.62 8.60
C GLN A 57 7.78 2.23 8.33
N ARG A 58 6.79 1.80 9.09
CA ARG A 58 6.17 0.49 8.89
C ARG A 58 5.22 0.55 7.70
N ILE A 59 5.43 -0.32 6.72
CA ILE A 59 4.63 -0.40 5.51
C ILE A 59 3.69 -1.59 5.63
N VAL A 60 2.39 -1.36 5.50
CA VAL A 60 1.37 -2.42 5.54
C VAL A 60 0.66 -2.47 4.20
N MET A 61 0.80 -3.59 3.50
CA MET A 61 0.13 -3.82 2.23
C MET A 61 -1.31 -4.24 2.51
N LEU A 62 -2.27 -3.48 1.97
CA LEU A 62 -3.69 -3.65 2.26
C LEU A 62 -4.42 -4.44 1.20
N HIS A 63 -4.11 -4.19 -0.07
CA HIS A 63 -4.83 -4.80 -1.17
C HIS A 63 -4.02 -4.70 -2.45
N GLN A 64 -4.19 -5.66 -3.35
CA GLN A 64 -3.54 -5.66 -4.65
C GLN A 64 -4.53 -6.09 -5.72
N PHE A 65 -4.39 -5.51 -6.91
CA PHE A 65 -5.24 -5.86 -8.04
C PHE A 65 -4.58 -5.40 -9.34
N ILE A 66 -5.02 -5.99 -10.44
CA ILE A 66 -4.60 -5.57 -11.77
C ILE A 66 -5.79 -4.87 -12.39
N LYS A 67 -5.58 -3.65 -12.90
CA LYS A 67 -6.68 -2.90 -13.50
C LYS A 67 -6.33 -2.46 -14.90
N LYS A 68 -7.38 -2.27 -15.70
CA LYS A 68 -7.26 -1.90 -17.11
C LYS A 68 -7.49 -0.41 -17.36
N SER A 69 -7.87 0.35 -16.33
CA SER A 69 -8.17 1.77 -16.45
C SER A 69 -7.34 2.59 -15.48
N GLN A 70 -7.30 3.92 -15.69
CA GLN A 70 -6.55 4.83 -14.83
C GLN A 70 -7.16 4.97 -13.44
N LYS A 71 -8.46 4.80 -13.33
CA LYS A 71 -9.17 5.02 -12.06
C LYS A 71 -9.18 3.74 -11.23
N ILE A 72 -9.03 3.88 -9.92
CA ILE A 72 -9.21 2.78 -9.00
C ILE A 72 -10.70 2.50 -8.87
N PRO A 73 -11.16 1.26 -9.10
CA PRO A 73 -12.58 0.96 -8.90
C PRO A 73 -13.00 1.25 -7.46
N PRO A 74 -14.15 1.88 -7.24
CA PRO A 74 -14.58 2.24 -5.88
C PRO A 74 -14.60 1.06 -4.91
N ARG A 75 -14.94 -0.13 -5.40
CA ARG A 75 -14.96 -1.34 -4.58
C ARG A 75 -13.57 -1.67 -4.02
N GLU A 76 -12.54 -1.55 -4.85
CA GLU A 76 -11.17 -1.84 -4.45
C GLU A 76 -10.68 -0.81 -3.42
N LEU A 77 -10.99 0.45 -3.66
CA LEU A 77 -10.62 1.54 -2.74
C LEU A 77 -11.32 1.37 -1.39
N ARG A 78 -12.60 1.01 -1.41
CA ARG A 78 -13.39 0.81 -0.19
C ARG A 78 -12.82 -0.32 0.66
N LEU A 79 -12.44 -1.43 0.01
CA LEU A 79 -11.84 -2.56 0.69
C LEU A 79 -10.51 -2.19 1.33
N ALA A 80 -9.67 -1.44 0.61
CA ALA A 80 -8.38 -1.00 1.14
C ALA A 80 -8.58 -0.08 2.36
N ARG A 81 -9.53 0.85 2.30
CA ARG A 81 -9.79 1.76 3.42
C ARG A 81 -10.33 1.01 4.63
N GLN A 82 -11.15 -0.01 4.41
CA GLN A 82 -11.64 -0.85 5.50
C GLN A 82 -10.49 -1.58 6.19
N ARG A 83 -9.59 -2.17 5.41
CA ARG A 83 -8.42 -2.86 5.95
C ARG A 83 -7.48 -1.91 6.67
N MET A 84 -7.32 -0.70 6.13
CA MET A 84 -6.51 0.32 6.79
C MET A 84 -7.07 0.70 8.16
N GLN A 85 -8.40 0.81 8.25
CA GLN A 85 -9.05 1.09 9.53
C GLN A 85 -8.79 -0.03 10.54
N GLU A 86 -8.86 -1.27 10.08
CA GLU A 86 -8.56 -2.43 10.95
C GLU A 86 -7.12 -2.40 11.46
N VAL A 87 -6.17 -2.02 10.61
CA VAL A 87 -4.77 -1.89 10.99
C VAL A 87 -4.59 -0.78 12.01
N GLN A 88 -5.22 0.36 11.78
CA GLN A 88 -5.13 1.51 12.70
C GLN A 88 -5.74 1.16 14.06
N ASP A 89 -6.87 0.45 14.08
CA ASP A 89 -7.51 0.02 15.31
C ASP A 89 -6.63 -0.98 16.09
N ALA A 90 -5.99 -1.90 15.38
CA ALA A 90 -5.09 -2.86 16.01
C ALA A 90 -3.85 -2.17 16.60
N ASP A 91 -3.29 -1.19 15.89
CA ASP A 91 -2.16 -0.42 16.39
C ASP A 91 -2.53 0.42 17.61
N ALA A 92 -3.72 1.02 17.61
CA ALA A 92 -4.20 1.78 18.76
C ALA A 92 -4.35 0.89 20.00
N ARG A 93 -4.91 -0.31 19.82
CA ARG A 93 -5.04 -1.27 20.92
C ARG A 93 -3.69 -1.73 21.45
N ARG A 94 -2.73 -1.94 20.53
CA ARG A 94 -1.38 -2.36 20.91
C ARG A 94 -0.68 -1.27 21.70
N THR A 95 -0.82 0.00 21.29
CA THR A 95 -0.24 1.13 21.99
C THR A 95 -0.84 1.26 23.39
N GLN A 96 -2.15 1.11 23.52
CA GLN A 96 -2.82 1.13 24.82
C GLN A 96 -2.32 0.00 25.71
N GLY A 97 -2.19 -1.21 25.17
CA GLY A 97 -1.65 -2.34 25.90
C GLY A 97 -0.23 -2.08 26.37
N ALA A 98 0.61 -1.51 25.53
CA ALA A 98 1.98 -1.18 25.90
C ALA A 98 2.04 -0.11 26.99
N SER A 99 1.15 0.87 26.95
CA SER A 99 1.15 1.94 27.93
C SER A 99 0.57 1.52 29.27
N SER A 100 -0.15 0.42 29.32
CA SER A 100 -0.73 -0.08 30.57
C SER A 100 0.25 -0.96 31.35
N THR A 101 1.36 -1.27 30.76
CA THR A 101 2.40 -2.06 31.43
C THR A 101 3.51 -1.14 31.92
#